data_bb2112cc425a95bebfb9298a7f28f830
#
_entry.id   bb2112cc425a95bebfb9298a7f28f830
#
_cell.length_a   1.000
_cell.length_b   1.000
_cell.length_c   1.000
_cell.angle_alpha   90.00
_cell.angle_beta   90.00
_cell.angle_gamma   90.00
#
_symmetry.space_group_name_H-M   'P 1'
#
loop_
_entity.id
_entity.type
_entity.pdbx_description
1 polymer ?
#
loop_
_entity_poly.entity_id
_entity_poly.type
_entity_poly.pdbx_seq_one_letter_code
_entity_poly.pdbx_strand_id
1 'polypeptide(L)'
;YDYILSKKEFTVSKIQSIVYQLIDIFRVIHDNGVIHRDVKPQNIMVKNGELFLIDFGFSTFYIDGDGEHCQNSCSECIIGSPKYVSYYIHSGSISSRRDDLISLGYLYLFLYNKTLPWENITTDSILADEYDETSIFHYKNLIRQKQKGSDMILPLCTNIDSILGNYVKY
;
A
#
# COMPACT_ATOMS: atom_id res chain seq x y z
N TYR A 1 22.92 2.26 -4.66
CA TYR A 1 21.52 2.14 -4.19
C TYR A 1 21.10 0.69 -4.25
N ASP A 2 20.61 0.17 -3.12
CA ASP A 2 20.05 -1.16 -3.05
C ASP A 2 18.54 -1.05 -2.83
N TYR A 3 17.77 -1.96 -3.41
CA TYR A 3 16.35 -2.06 -3.06
C TYR A 3 16.19 -2.58 -1.64
N ILE A 4 15.15 -2.13 -0.95
CA ILE A 4 14.89 -2.55 0.43
C ILE A 4 14.79 -4.06 0.56
N LEU A 5 14.30 -4.77 -0.47
CA LEU A 5 14.17 -6.23 -0.51
C LEU A 5 15.48 -6.99 -0.76
N SER A 6 16.58 -6.32 -1.12
CA SER A 6 17.88 -6.99 -1.28
C SER A 6 18.44 -7.53 0.04
N LYS A 7 17.95 -7.05 1.18
CA LYS A 7 18.29 -7.52 2.52
C LYS A 7 17.34 -8.63 2.96
N LYS A 8 17.90 -9.81 3.21
CA LYS A 8 17.14 -11.03 3.52
C LYS A 8 16.38 -11.00 4.85
N GLU A 9 16.86 -10.25 5.84
CA GLU A 9 16.25 -10.21 7.18
C GLU A 9 16.28 -8.79 7.75
N PHE A 10 15.17 -8.42 8.37
CA PHE A 10 15.03 -7.17 9.11
C PHE A 10 14.73 -7.50 10.58
N THR A 11 15.49 -6.89 11.48
CA THR A 11 15.10 -6.85 12.89
C THR A 11 13.88 -5.94 13.06
N VAL A 12 13.10 -6.16 14.11
CA VAL A 12 11.94 -5.30 14.44
C VAL A 12 12.34 -3.82 14.50
N SER A 13 13.45 -3.52 15.18
CA SER A 13 13.99 -2.15 15.28
C SER A 13 14.33 -1.55 13.91
N LYS A 14 14.82 -2.35 12.97
CA LYS A 14 15.11 -1.87 11.61
C LYS A 14 13.83 -1.60 10.83
N ILE A 15 12.81 -2.45 10.98
CA ILE A 15 11.50 -2.24 10.35
C ILE A 15 10.87 -0.95 10.89
N GLN A 16 10.91 -0.73 12.19
CA GLN A 16 10.43 0.51 12.82
C GLN A 16 11.16 1.74 12.25
N SER A 17 12.50 1.71 12.18
CA SER A 17 13.30 2.79 11.58
C SER A 17 12.93 3.08 10.13
N ILE A 18 12.64 2.04 9.34
CA ILE A 18 12.19 2.17 7.95
C ILE A 18 10.84 2.89 7.89
N VAL A 19 9.89 2.46 8.69
CA VAL A 19 8.54 3.05 8.70
C VAL A 19 8.57 4.51 9.13
N TYR A 20 9.34 4.86 10.17
CA TYR A 20 9.49 6.25 10.61
C TYR A 20 10.08 7.15 9.52
N GLN A 21 11.14 6.70 8.84
CA GLN A 21 11.72 7.46 7.73
C GLN A 21 10.71 7.64 6.58
N LEU A 22 9.92 6.61 6.27
CA LEU A 22 8.91 6.69 5.21
C LEU A 22 7.76 7.64 5.60
N ILE A 23 7.33 7.65 6.86
CA ILE A 23 6.35 8.63 7.37
C ILE A 23 6.85 10.06 7.15
N ASP A 24 8.12 10.34 7.46
CA ASP A 24 8.72 11.66 7.23
C ASP A 24 8.79 12.02 5.74
N ILE A 25 9.13 11.05 4.87
CA ILE A 25 9.12 11.23 3.42
C ILE A 25 7.69 11.55 2.93
N PHE A 26 6.68 10.80 3.38
CA PHE A 26 5.28 11.05 3.00
C PHE A 26 4.77 12.38 3.51
N ARG A 27 5.17 12.81 4.71
CA ARG A 27 4.85 14.16 5.19
C ARG A 27 5.33 15.22 4.21
N VAL A 28 6.60 15.16 3.78
CA VAL A 28 7.14 16.12 2.80
C VAL A 28 6.39 16.07 1.47
N ILE A 29 6.11 14.89 0.94
CA ILE A 29 5.40 14.73 -0.34
C ILE A 29 3.98 15.27 -0.24
N HIS A 30 3.26 14.94 0.83
CA HIS A 30 1.88 15.38 1.05
C HIS A 30 1.79 16.88 1.34
N ASP A 31 2.75 17.46 2.07
CA ASP A 31 2.81 18.91 2.31
C ASP A 31 3.06 19.70 1.02
N ASN A 32 3.63 19.07 -0.01
CA ASN A 32 3.78 19.63 -1.35
C ASN A 32 2.60 19.29 -2.30
N GLY A 33 1.47 18.86 -1.76
CA GLY A 33 0.25 18.62 -2.54
C GLY A 33 0.24 17.33 -3.36
N VAL A 34 1.24 16.47 -3.23
CA VAL A 34 1.42 15.26 -4.06
C VAL A 34 1.01 14.00 -3.29
N ILE A 35 0.40 13.04 -3.98
CA ILE A 35 0.21 11.66 -3.54
C ILE A 35 0.95 10.71 -4.49
N HIS A 36 1.58 9.67 -3.93
CA HIS A 36 2.47 8.77 -4.68
C HIS A 36 1.70 7.68 -5.44
N ARG A 37 0.71 7.06 -4.81
CA ARG A 37 -0.22 6.04 -5.33
C ARG A 37 0.36 4.65 -5.63
N ASP A 38 1.67 4.44 -5.50
CA ASP A 38 2.29 3.11 -5.74
C ASP A 38 3.37 2.79 -4.70
N VAL A 39 2.98 2.85 -3.42
CA VAL A 39 3.85 2.53 -2.28
C VAL A 39 4.08 1.02 -2.21
N LYS A 40 5.30 0.59 -2.49
CA LYS A 40 5.71 -0.82 -2.48
C LYS A 40 7.21 -0.96 -2.25
N PRO A 41 7.70 -2.14 -1.84
CA PRO A 41 9.14 -2.35 -1.60
C PRO A 41 10.03 -2.04 -2.81
N GLN A 42 9.55 -2.29 -4.03
CA GLN A 42 10.28 -2.05 -5.27
C GLN A 42 10.54 -0.56 -5.53
N ASN A 43 9.72 0.32 -4.94
CA ASN A 43 9.83 1.76 -5.08
C ASN A 43 10.60 2.41 -3.91
N ILE A 44 11.25 1.60 -3.06
CA ILE A 44 12.04 2.08 -1.93
C ILE A 44 13.49 1.61 -2.10
N MET A 45 14.39 2.57 -2.20
CA MET A 45 15.83 2.34 -2.28
C MET A 45 16.53 2.78 -1.00
N VAL A 46 17.66 2.17 -0.72
CA VAL A 46 18.51 2.45 0.45
C VAL A 46 19.89 2.86 -0.02
N LYS A 47 20.42 3.95 0.54
CA LYS A 47 21.82 4.35 0.38
C LYS A 47 22.34 4.89 1.69
N ASN A 48 23.43 4.33 2.20
CA ASN A 48 24.08 4.75 3.46
C ASN A 48 23.12 4.78 4.67
N GLY A 49 22.07 3.96 4.68
CA GLY A 49 21.07 3.92 5.75
C GLY A 49 19.89 4.89 5.55
N GLU A 50 19.96 5.78 4.59
CA GLU A 50 18.88 6.68 4.19
C GLU A 50 17.95 6.00 3.17
N LEU A 51 16.65 6.29 3.29
CA LEU A 51 15.62 5.79 2.37
C LEU A 51 15.30 6.83 1.30
N PHE A 52 15.01 6.31 0.13
CA PHE A 52 14.56 7.09 -1.02
C PHE A 52 13.32 6.44 -1.61
N LEU A 53 12.24 7.20 -1.68
CA LEU A 53 11.05 6.80 -2.42
C LEU A 53 11.26 7.21 -3.88
N ILE A 54 11.05 6.28 -4.80
CA ILE A 54 11.30 6.44 -6.23
C ILE A 54 10.05 6.08 -7.03
N ASP A 55 10.07 6.36 -8.34
CA ASP A 55 9.00 6.03 -9.28
C ASP A 55 7.68 6.78 -9.00
N PHE A 56 7.69 8.07 -9.31
CA PHE A 56 6.53 8.95 -9.26
C PHE A 56 5.63 8.85 -10.52
N GLY A 57 5.77 7.80 -11.34
CA GLY A 57 5.02 7.64 -12.59
C GLY A 57 3.51 7.54 -12.41
N PHE A 58 3.04 7.12 -11.23
CA PHE A 58 1.62 7.10 -10.86
C PHE A 58 1.19 8.29 -9.99
N SER A 59 2.09 9.17 -9.59
CA SER A 59 1.77 10.26 -8.67
C SER A 59 0.83 11.29 -9.28
N THR A 60 0.12 12.00 -8.42
CA THR A 60 -0.78 13.09 -8.81
C THR A 60 -0.88 14.13 -7.71
N PHE A 61 -1.35 15.32 -8.05
CA PHE A 61 -1.74 16.33 -7.05
C PHE A 61 -3.10 15.96 -6.45
N TYR A 62 -3.26 16.18 -5.13
CA TYR A 62 -4.54 16.06 -4.44
C TYR A 62 -5.18 17.42 -4.14
N ILE A 63 -4.48 18.50 -4.50
CA ILE A 63 -4.95 19.88 -4.48
C ILE A 63 -5.07 20.38 -5.92
N ASP A 64 -6.06 21.19 -6.19
CA ASP A 64 -6.30 21.81 -7.50
C ASP A 64 -5.53 23.12 -7.68
N GLY A 65 -5.77 23.81 -8.81
CA GLY A 65 -5.10 25.08 -9.14
C GLY A 65 -5.46 26.23 -8.21
N ASP A 66 -6.54 26.14 -7.46
CA ASP A 66 -7.01 27.12 -6.48
C ASP A 66 -6.51 26.79 -5.06
N GLY A 67 -5.77 25.70 -4.89
CA GLY A 67 -5.23 25.23 -3.62
C GLY A 67 -6.25 24.45 -2.78
N GLU A 68 -7.41 24.12 -3.33
CA GLU A 68 -8.44 23.35 -2.66
C GLU A 68 -8.24 21.85 -2.86
N HIS A 69 -8.69 21.05 -1.90
CA HIS A 69 -8.60 19.59 -1.98
C HIS A 69 -9.53 19.08 -3.10
N CYS A 70 -8.97 18.29 -4.00
CA CYS A 70 -9.75 17.63 -5.07
C CYS A 70 -10.94 16.88 -4.48
N GLN A 71 -12.12 17.06 -5.08
CA GLN A 71 -13.35 16.42 -4.59
C GLN A 71 -13.26 14.90 -4.73
N ASN A 72 -13.87 14.20 -3.77
CA ASN A 72 -13.96 12.75 -3.83
C ASN A 72 -14.88 12.35 -4.99
N SER A 73 -14.36 11.53 -5.90
CA SER A 73 -15.12 10.96 -7.02
C SER A 73 -14.83 9.45 -7.11
N CYS A 74 -15.56 8.75 -7.98
CA CYS A 74 -15.32 7.34 -8.22
C CYS A 74 -14.37 7.14 -9.40
N SER A 75 -13.51 6.11 -9.33
CA SER A 75 -12.66 5.65 -10.42
C SER A 75 -12.99 4.19 -10.71
N GLU A 76 -13.16 3.86 -11.97
CA GLU A 76 -13.30 2.46 -12.40
C GLU A 76 -11.96 1.74 -12.46
N CYS A 77 -10.84 2.48 -12.46
CA CYS A 77 -9.50 1.94 -12.58
C CYS A 77 -8.79 1.90 -11.22
N ILE A 78 -8.23 0.74 -10.89
CA ILE A 78 -7.30 0.59 -9.76
C ILE A 78 -5.93 1.10 -10.22
N ILE A 79 -5.48 2.21 -9.62
CA ILE A 79 -4.15 2.77 -9.85
C ILE A 79 -3.22 2.30 -8.74
N GLY A 80 -2.04 1.82 -9.10
CA GLY A 80 -1.04 1.27 -8.20
C GLY A 80 -1.04 -0.25 -8.12
N SER A 81 -0.21 -0.81 -7.29
CA SER A 81 -0.01 -2.25 -7.15
C SER A 81 -1.11 -2.89 -6.30
N PRO A 82 -1.94 -3.81 -6.83
CA PRO A 82 -3.11 -4.38 -6.12
C PRO A 82 -2.78 -5.02 -4.76
N LYS A 83 -1.56 -5.51 -4.57
CA LYS A 83 -1.08 -6.04 -3.30
C LYS A 83 -1.04 -4.97 -2.20
N TYR A 84 -0.71 -3.72 -2.54
CA TYR A 84 -0.45 -2.64 -1.57
C TYR A 84 -1.51 -1.53 -1.58
N VAL A 85 -2.31 -1.37 -2.64
CA VAL A 85 -3.36 -0.33 -2.65
C VAL A 85 -4.39 -0.55 -1.53
N SER A 86 -4.97 0.53 -1.06
CA SER A 86 -5.91 0.51 0.06
C SER A 86 -7.23 -0.22 -0.26
N TYR A 87 -7.97 -0.56 0.78
CA TYR A 87 -9.35 -1.01 0.67
C TYR A 87 -10.22 -0.03 -0.14
N TYR A 88 -10.03 1.27 0.07
CA TYR A 88 -10.83 2.32 -0.59
C TYR A 88 -10.58 2.39 -2.08
N ILE A 89 -9.34 2.16 -2.52
CA ILE A 89 -9.01 2.08 -3.96
C ILE A 89 -9.71 0.87 -4.60
N HIS A 90 -9.71 -0.28 -3.93
CA HIS A 90 -10.48 -1.44 -4.40
C HIS A 90 -11.99 -1.18 -4.43
N SER A 91 -12.50 -0.25 -3.59
CA SER A 91 -13.91 0.18 -3.56
C SER A 91 -14.24 1.22 -4.63
N GLY A 92 -13.29 1.61 -5.48
CA GLY A 92 -13.49 2.61 -6.52
C GLY A 92 -13.35 4.06 -6.06
N SER A 93 -12.84 4.33 -4.85
CA SER A 93 -12.53 5.70 -4.42
C SER A 93 -11.30 6.22 -5.16
N ILE A 94 -11.26 7.53 -5.45
CA ILE A 94 -10.02 8.16 -5.89
C ILE A 94 -9.00 8.17 -4.75
N SER A 95 -7.73 8.11 -5.15
CA SER A 95 -6.61 8.13 -4.22
C SER A 95 -6.52 9.45 -3.46
N SER A 96 -6.19 9.37 -2.19
CA SER A 96 -5.92 10.47 -1.31
C SER A 96 -4.64 10.20 -0.50
N ARG A 97 -4.21 11.16 0.32
CA ARG A 97 -3.08 10.97 1.26
C ARG A 97 -3.26 9.75 2.17
N ARG A 98 -4.49 9.47 2.57
CA ARG A 98 -4.88 8.29 3.36
C ARG A 98 -4.40 6.99 2.70
N ASP A 99 -4.52 6.89 1.39
CA ASP A 99 -4.25 5.64 0.66
C ASP A 99 -2.75 5.33 0.59
N ASP A 100 -1.89 6.34 0.49
CA ASP A 100 -0.43 6.18 0.63
C ASP A 100 -0.06 5.66 2.02
N LEU A 101 -0.66 6.20 3.08
CA LEU A 101 -0.39 5.79 4.45
C LEU A 101 -0.92 4.37 4.74
N ILE A 102 -2.08 3.99 4.21
CA ILE A 102 -2.58 2.61 4.30
C ILE A 102 -1.64 1.65 3.57
N SER A 103 -1.17 2.03 2.37
CA SER A 103 -0.19 1.23 1.62
C SER A 103 1.13 1.07 2.38
N LEU A 104 1.57 2.11 3.09
CA LEU A 104 2.71 2.04 4.00
C LEU A 104 2.44 1.06 5.17
N GLY A 105 1.23 1.05 5.71
CA GLY A 105 0.82 0.06 6.71
C GLY A 105 0.90 -1.38 6.19
N TYR A 106 0.43 -1.63 4.97
CA TYR A 106 0.56 -2.96 4.34
C TYR A 106 2.02 -3.33 4.03
N LEU A 107 2.83 -2.36 3.64
CA LEU A 107 4.27 -2.55 3.50
C LEU A 107 4.91 -2.96 4.83
N TYR A 108 4.54 -2.31 5.93
CA TYR A 108 5.01 -2.66 7.25
C TYR A 108 4.63 -4.10 7.63
N LEU A 109 3.36 -4.48 7.45
CA LEU A 109 2.90 -5.85 7.66
C LEU A 109 3.70 -6.86 6.82
N PHE A 110 3.98 -6.52 5.57
CA PHE A 110 4.79 -7.35 4.67
C PHE A 110 6.24 -7.48 5.15
N LEU A 111 6.87 -6.40 5.57
CA LEU A 111 8.26 -6.45 6.09
C LEU A 111 8.36 -7.31 7.35
N TYR A 112 7.33 -7.28 8.19
CA TYR A 112 7.26 -8.03 9.43
C TYR A 112 6.95 -9.52 9.19
N ASN A 113 5.89 -9.82 8.44
CA ASN A 113 5.36 -11.17 8.24
C ASN A 113 5.95 -11.89 7.01
N LYS A 114 6.69 -11.17 6.14
CA LYS A 114 7.24 -11.63 4.84
C LYS A 114 6.18 -11.97 3.79
N THR A 115 4.92 -11.96 4.13
CA THR A 115 3.78 -12.23 3.25
C THR A 115 2.57 -11.41 3.68
N LEU A 116 1.62 -11.25 2.77
CA LEU A 116 0.31 -10.66 3.06
C LEU A 116 -0.78 -11.70 2.74
N PRO A 117 -1.85 -11.80 3.52
CA PRO A 117 -2.89 -12.81 3.33
C PRO A 117 -3.52 -12.80 1.92
N TRP A 118 -3.58 -11.62 1.31
CA TRP A 118 -4.15 -11.41 -0.03
C TRP A 118 -3.12 -11.48 -1.17
N GLU A 119 -1.93 -12.00 -0.92
CA GLU A 119 -0.86 -12.09 -1.92
C GLU A 119 -1.14 -13.20 -2.95
N ASN A 120 -1.46 -14.39 -2.45
CA ASN A 120 -1.64 -15.60 -3.26
C ASN A 120 -3.13 -15.95 -3.37
N ILE A 121 -3.88 -15.16 -4.13
CA ILE A 121 -5.27 -15.50 -4.42
C ILE A 121 -5.27 -16.51 -5.56
N THR A 122 -5.59 -17.75 -5.23
CA THR A 122 -5.82 -18.82 -6.20
C THR A 122 -7.19 -18.65 -6.85
N THR A 123 -7.26 -18.99 -8.12
CA THR A 123 -8.52 -18.99 -8.88
C THR A 123 -9.04 -20.42 -9.08
N ASP A 124 -8.60 -21.36 -8.24
CA ASP A 124 -8.92 -22.79 -8.37
C ASP A 124 -10.43 -23.08 -8.27
N SER A 125 -11.21 -22.13 -7.71
CA SER A 125 -12.66 -22.18 -7.66
C SER A 125 -13.35 -21.53 -8.87
N ILE A 126 -12.59 -20.88 -9.74
CA ILE A 126 -13.11 -20.30 -10.99
C ILE A 126 -12.62 -21.25 -12.09
N LEU A 127 -13.54 -21.87 -12.78
CA LEU A 127 -13.24 -22.64 -13.99
C LEU A 127 -12.58 -21.67 -14.98
N ALA A 128 -11.24 -21.76 -15.08
CA ALA A 128 -10.42 -20.80 -15.84
C ALA A 128 -10.78 -20.74 -17.34
N ASP A 129 -11.54 -21.73 -17.81
CA ASP A 129 -11.95 -21.86 -19.21
C ASP A 129 -13.20 -21.01 -19.56
N GLU A 130 -13.90 -20.43 -18.57
CA GLU A 130 -15.16 -19.69 -18.79
C GLU A 130 -15.00 -18.16 -18.64
N TYR A 131 -13.88 -17.66 -18.10
CA TYR A 131 -13.72 -16.23 -17.78
C TYR A 131 -12.52 -15.64 -18.51
N ASP A 132 -12.70 -14.44 -19.04
CA ASP A 132 -11.61 -13.65 -19.63
C ASP A 132 -10.66 -13.08 -18.54
N GLU A 133 -9.48 -12.63 -18.94
CA GLU A 133 -8.47 -12.08 -18.03
C GLU A 133 -8.99 -10.89 -17.20
N THR A 134 -9.90 -10.08 -17.78
CA THR A 134 -10.49 -8.91 -17.12
C THR A 134 -11.41 -9.34 -15.98
N SER A 135 -12.24 -10.35 -16.21
CA SER A 135 -13.14 -10.92 -15.21
C SER A 135 -12.36 -11.57 -14.05
N ILE A 136 -11.28 -12.29 -14.36
CA ILE A 136 -10.38 -12.88 -13.37
C ILE A 136 -9.69 -11.78 -12.54
N PHE A 137 -9.21 -10.72 -13.17
CA PHE A 137 -8.59 -9.59 -12.47
C PHE A 137 -9.59 -8.91 -11.54
N HIS A 138 -10.81 -8.64 -11.99
CA HIS A 138 -11.88 -8.04 -11.18
C HIS A 138 -12.21 -8.90 -9.97
N TYR A 139 -12.40 -10.21 -10.15
CA TYR A 139 -12.67 -11.15 -9.06
C TYR A 139 -11.54 -11.17 -8.02
N LYS A 140 -10.28 -11.23 -8.45
CA LYS A 140 -9.13 -11.15 -7.53
C LYS A 140 -9.12 -9.85 -6.72
N ASN A 141 -9.51 -8.75 -7.33
CA ASN A 141 -9.59 -7.47 -6.62
C ASN A 141 -10.73 -7.41 -5.60
N LEU A 142 -11.88 -8.03 -5.88
CA LEU A 142 -12.96 -8.17 -4.89
C LEU A 142 -12.52 -9.00 -3.67
N ILE A 143 -11.78 -10.09 -3.89
CA ILE A 143 -11.22 -10.89 -2.78
C ILE A 143 -10.22 -10.06 -1.97
N ARG A 144 -9.29 -9.34 -2.63
CA ARG A 144 -8.34 -8.46 -1.95
C ARG A 144 -9.05 -7.38 -1.13
N GLN A 145 -10.07 -6.76 -1.69
CA GLN A 145 -10.90 -5.78 -0.99
C GLN A 145 -11.48 -6.37 0.30
N LYS A 146 -12.11 -7.55 0.22
CA LYS A 146 -12.68 -8.23 1.38
C LYS A 146 -11.62 -8.56 2.43
N GLN A 147 -10.45 -9.05 2.02
CA GLN A 147 -9.35 -9.41 2.93
C GLN A 147 -8.66 -8.20 3.56
N LYS A 148 -8.79 -7.01 2.96
CA LYS A 148 -8.27 -5.74 3.50
C LYS A 148 -9.27 -5.01 4.40
N GLY A 149 -10.45 -5.58 4.62
CA GLY A 149 -11.41 -5.04 5.58
C GLY A 149 -10.89 -5.08 7.02
N SER A 150 -11.39 -4.20 7.87
CA SER A 150 -10.94 -4.03 9.26
C SER A 150 -10.89 -5.33 10.05
N ASP A 151 -11.91 -6.16 9.91
CA ASP A 151 -12.03 -7.44 10.64
C ASP A 151 -10.95 -8.45 10.29
N MET A 152 -10.37 -8.34 9.08
CA MET A 152 -9.30 -9.23 8.63
C MET A 152 -7.91 -8.69 8.97
N ILE A 153 -7.75 -7.39 9.10
CA ILE A 153 -6.47 -6.74 9.42
C ILE A 153 -6.16 -6.82 10.92
N LEU A 154 -7.17 -6.66 11.79
CA LEU A 154 -6.99 -6.66 13.23
C LEU A 154 -6.20 -7.89 13.75
N PRO A 155 -6.50 -9.13 13.33
CA PRO A 155 -5.73 -10.30 13.76
C PRO A 155 -4.25 -10.26 13.34
N LEU A 156 -3.91 -9.63 12.22
CA LEU A 156 -2.54 -9.52 11.73
C LEU A 156 -1.69 -8.61 12.60
N CYS A 157 -2.32 -7.73 13.38
CA CYS A 157 -1.66 -6.77 14.24
C CYS A 157 -1.40 -7.28 15.67
N THR A 158 -1.88 -8.48 16.03
CA THR A 158 -1.81 -8.98 17.41
C THR A 158 -0.40 -9.25 17.93
N ASN A 159 0.53 -9.58 17.03
CA ASN A 159 1.91 -9.91 17.37
C ASN A 159 2.90 -8.79 16.99
N ILE A 160 2.40 -7.63 16.61
CA ILE A 160 3.20 -6.50 16.17
C ILE A 160 3.40 -5.54 17.35
N ASP A 161 4.54 -4.83 17.36
CA ASP A 161 4.79 -3.76 18.32
C ASP A 161 3.58 -2.83 18.48
N SER A 162 3.24 -2.48 19.74
CA SER A 162 2.00 -1.80 20.08
C SER A 162 1.81 -0.45 19.39
N ILE A 163 2.90 0.29 19.13
CA ILE A 163 2.83 1.61 18.50
C ILE A 163 2.45 1.47 17.02
N LEU A 164 3.20 0.64 16.29
CA LEU A 164 2.98 0.42 14.85
C LEU A 164 1.76 -0.46 14.58
N GLY A 165 1.46 -1.40 15.49
CA GLY A 165 0.21 -2.16 15.45
C GLY A 165 -1.02 -1.26 15.55
N ASN A 166 -0.98 -0.23 16.38
CA ASN A 166 -2.05 0.76 16.46
C ASN A 166 -2.15 1.61 15.19
N TYR A 167 -1.02 2.02 14.59
CA TYR A 167 -1.02 2.72 13.30
C TYR A 167 -1.77 1.95 12.20
N VAL A 168 -1.57 0.63 12.10
CA VAL A 168 -2.22 -0.19 11.07
C VAL A 168 -3.71 -0.44 11.36
N LYS A 169 -4.14 -0.33 12.62
CA LYS A 169 -5.54 -0.50 13.02
C LYS A 169 -6.43 0.72 12.72
N TYR A 170 -5.83 1.91 12.58
CA TYR A 170 -6.52 3.16 12.25
C TYR A 170 -6.59 3.39 10.74
#